data_b119dbc1a1348629ee72dd155e4e1ef2
#
_entry.id   b119dbc1a1348629ee72dd155e4e1ef2
#
_cell.length_a   1.000
_cell.length_b   1.000
_cell.length_c   1.000
_cell.angle_alpha   90.00
_cell.angle_beta   90.00
_cell.angle_gamma   90.00
#
_symmetry.space_group_name_H-M   'P 1'
#
loop_
_entity.id
_entity.type
_entity.pdbx_description
1 polymer ?
#
loop_
_entity_poly.entity_id
_entity_poly.type
_entity_poly.pdbx_seq_one_letter_code
_entity_poly.pdbx_strand_id
1 'polypeptide(L)'
;AFTMIPLLTTLFYFPSHKLGLCVWFFGFITWMQRFILMMHYAEHKQLWRQPYHTFGKHLLNVVMCPFIGIPPGFYRLHHVVMHHIENNVFNDDMSSTEPYQRDNFLHFLHYFAKYWTCLILLPIYAIKQQRYEMAMTAVAGASSWFTIIGVGLYYHRIFTIYTLCLPGFCCGLLMMFGNFSQHIFVHPDVATMKQDLKSFEFNCALTYQSINHSDNQYAFNDGYHVTHHINSRIHWTDMPGHFMKNIDKYAENNVVIFSGLGFFDIGINVMTQNWDVLADHYVHLGKTKMTKAEVIKELKLRVTPIHRTNRVTNVIKKD
;
A
#
# COMPACT_ATOMS: atom_id res chain seq x y z
N ALA A 1 -6.77 22.72 -1.57
CA ALA A 1 -7.56 23.39 -0.53
C ALA A 1 -8.50 24.45 -1.15
N PHE A 2 -7.99 25.42 -1.91
CA PHE A 2 -8.80 26.55 -2.43
C PHE A 2 -9.98 26.15 -3.33
N THR A 3 -9.90 25.05 -4.04
CA THR A 3 -10.99 24.54 -4.90
C THR A 3 -11.92 23.58 -4.16
N MET A 4 -11.39 22.77 -3.27
CA MET A 4 -12.18 21.74 -2.58
C MET A 4 -13.09 22.33 -1.49
N ILE A 5 -12.62 23.32 -0.71
CA ILE A 5 -13.44 23.91 0.35
C ILE A 5 -14.75 24.52 -0.20
N PRO A 6 -14.74 25.36 -1.25
CA PRO A 6 -15.96 25.86 -1.86
C PRO A 6 -16.89 24.75 -2.36
N LEU A 7 -16.35 23.73 -3.02
CA LEU A 7 -17.14 22.60 -3.53
C LEU A 7 -17.81 21.81 -2.40
N LEU A 8 -17.07 21.51 -1.34
CA LEU A 8 -17.59 20.80 -0.16
C LEU A 8 -18.68 21.66 0.55
N THR A 9 -18.43 22.96 0.71
CA THR A 9 -19.40 23.89 1.30
C THR A 9 -20.68 23.94 0.46
N THR A 10 -20.54 24.04 -0.88
CA THR A 10 -21.70 24.06 -1.78
C THR A 10 -22.47 22.75 -1.70
N LEU A 11 -21.79 21.59 -1.69
CA LEU A 11 -22.46 20.29 -1.55
C LEU A 11 -23.17 20.14 -0.21
N PHE A 12 -22.62 20.70 0.85
CA PHE A 12 -23.22 20.64 2.19
C PHE A 12 -24.55 21.42 2.24
N TYR A 13 -24.58 22.65 1.73
CA TYR A 13 -25.77 23.50 1.76
C TYR A 13 -26.77 23.23 0.61
N PHE A 14 -26.28 22.79 -0.54
CA PHE A 14 -27.08 22.50 -1.74
C PHE A 14 -26.87 21.05 -2.21
N PRO A 15 -27.32 20.06 -1.42
CA PRO A 15 -27.03 18.65 -1.69
C PRO A 15 -27.72 18.15 -2.97
N SER A 16 -26.91 17.71 -3.93
CA SER A 16 -27.41 17.00 -5.13
C SER A 16 -26.44 15.89 -5.54
N HIS A 17 -26.98 14.83 -6.13
CA HIS A 17 -26.16 13.71 -6.62
C HIS A 17 -25.19 14.13 -7.73
N LYS A 18 -25.61 15.04 -8.62
CA LYS A 18 -24.75 15.56 -9.70
C LYS A 18 -23.53 16.31 -9.12
N LEU A 19 -23.78 17.23 -8.17
CA LEU A 19 -22.71 17.96 -7.50
C LEU A 19 -21.83 17.01 -6.68
N GLY A 20 -22.42 16.04 -5.98
CA GLY A 20 -21.69 15.00 -5.25
C GLY A 20 -20.74 14.20 -6.13
N LEU A 21 -21.19 13.77 -7.32
CA LEU A 21 -20.33 13.11 -8.30
C LEU A 21 -19.20 14.01 -8.79
N CYS A 22 -19.47 15.29 -9.04
CA CYS A 22 -18.42 16.26 -9.40
C CYS A 22 -17.38 16.41 -8.27
N VAL A 23 -17.83 16.59 -7.03
CA VAL A 23 -16.94 16.72 -5.86
C VAL A 23 -16.07 15.45 -5.70
N TRP A 24 -16.70 14.27 -5.81
CA TRP A 24 -15.99 13.01 -5.72
C TRP A 24 -14.97 12.84 -6.84
N PHE A 25 -15.37 13.07 -8.10
CA PHE A 25 -14.50 12.89 -9.26
C PHE A 25 -13.31 13.87 -9.23
N PHE A 26 -13.56 15.17 -9.11
CA PHE A 26 -12.49 16.16 -9.15
C PHE A 26 -11.64 16.19 -7.87
N GLY A 27 -12.27 16.03 -6.72
CA GLY A 27 -11.54 16.06 -5.45
C GLY A 27 -10.82 14.76 -5.15
N PHE A 28 -11.48 13.64 -5.36
CA PHE A 28 -11.02 12.34 -4.94
C PHE A 28 -10.08 11.71 -5.97
N ILE A 29 -10.53 11.54 -7.22
CA ILE A 29 -9.73 10.85 -8.25
C ILE A 29 -8.46 11.63 -8.57
N THR A 30 -8.52 12.96 -8.63
CA THR A 30 -7.36 13.80 -8.99
C THR A 30 -6.26 13.80 -7.92
N TRP A 31 -6.62 13.71 -6.62
CA TRP A 31 -5.67 13.93 -5.53
C TRP A 31 -5.41 12.71 -4.66
N MET A 32 -6.22 11.67 -4.76
CA MET A 32 -6.20 10.53 -3.86
C MET A 32 -4.85 9.81 -3.80
N GLN A 33 -4.30 9.40 -4.95
CA GLN A 33 -3.03 8.67 -5.00
C GLN A 33 -1.90 9.48 -4.33
N ARG A 34 -1.79 10.75 -4.68
CA ARG A 34 -0.76 11.65 -4.11
C ARG A 34 -0.93 11.82 -2.61
N PHE A 35 -2.18 11.92 -2.15
CA PHE A 35 -2.47 12.10 -0.74
C PHE A 35 -2.15 10.82 0.06
N ILE A 36 -2.56 9.65 -0.43
CA ILE A 36 -2.28 8.34 0.22
C ILE A 36 -0.77 8.13 0.33
N LEU A 37 -0.03 8.38 -0.76
CA LEU A 37 1.42 8.17 -0.77
C LEU A 37 2.17 9.24 0.05
N MET A 38 1.66 10.47 0.11
CA MET A 38 2.17 11.45 1.08
C MET A 38 1.99 10.96 2.52
N MET A 39 0.84 10.40 2.86
CA MET A 39 0.58 9.81 4.17
C MET A 39 1.48 8.62 4.45
N HIS A 40 1.67 7.75 3.45
CA HIS A 40 2.60 6.62 3.50
C HIS A 40 3.98 7.08 3.97
N TYR A 41 4.56 8.06 3.29
CA TYR A 41 5.88 8.59 3.66
C TYR A 41 5.88 9.37 4.98
N ALA A 42 4.78 10.04 5.32
CA ALA A 42 4.65 10.75 6.59
C ALA A 42 4.72 9.82 7.82
N GLU A 43 4.33 8.56 7.65
CA GLU A 43 4.45 7.56 8.71
C GLU A 43 5.88 7.06 8.92
N HIS A 44 6.70 7.04 7.87
CA HIS A 44 8.10 6.63 7.94
C HIS A 44 9.04 7.78 8.30
N LYS A 45 8.69 9.01 7.93
CA LYS A 45 9.55 10.17 8.09
C LYS A 45 8.77 11.40 8.56
N GLN A 46 9.36 12.16 9.46
CA GLN A 46 8.77 13.40 9.94
C GLN A 46 8.68 14.44 8.81
N LEU A 47 7.46 14.87 8.45
CA LEU A 47 7.23 15.94 7.47
C LEU A 47 7.39 17.33 8.09
N TRP A 48 7.12 17.47 9.38
CA TRP A 48 7.19 18.75 10.09
C TRP A 48 8.34 18.76 11.11
N ARG A 49 9.02 19.90 11.20
CA ARG A 49 10.02 20.14 12.25
C ARG A 49 9.33 20.45 13.58
N GLN A 50 10.04 20.27 14.68
CA GLN A 50 9.60 20.73 15.99
C GLN A 50 9.39 22.26 15.97
N PRO A 51 8.37 22.78 16.67
CA PRO A 51 7.41 22.07 17.54
C PRO A 51 6.17 21.51 16.80
N TYR A 52 6.04 21.67 15.48
CA TYR A 52 4.84 21.35 14.70
C TYR A 52 4.69 19.87 14.36
N HIS A 53 5.68 19.03 14.66
CA HIS A 53 5.67 17.61 14.30
C HIS A 53 4.45 16.86 14.85
N THR A 54 4.16 17.02 16.15
CA THR A 54 3.02 16.34 16.79
C THR A 54 1.69 16.78 16.19
N PHE A 55 1.52 18.09 15.99
CA PHE A 55 0.30 18.65 15.34
C PHE A 55 0.13 18.09 13.93
N GLY A 56 1.17 18.14 13.09
CA GLY A 56 1.12 17.66 11.71
C GLY A 56 0.80 16.17 11.61
N LYS A 57 1.37 15.36 12.50
CA LYS A 57 1.07 13.93 12.58
C LYS A 57 -0.39 13.66 12.95
N HIS A 58 -0.94 14.37 13.94
CA HIS A 58 -2.35 14.24 14.30
C HIS A 58 -3.28 14.76 13.21
N LEU A 59 -2.92 15.85 12.55
CA LEU A 59 -3.70 16.38 11.42
C LEU A 59 -3.87 15.32 10.32
N LEU A 60 -2.81 14.65 9.93
CA LEU A 60 -2.89 13.59 8.91
C LEU A 60 -3.68 12.38 9.41
N ASN A 61 -3.29 11.81 10.55
CA ASN A 61 -3.80 10.51 11.00
C ASN A 61 -5.20 10.56 11.62
N VAL A 62 -5.60 11.70 12.19
CA VAL A 62 -6.88 11.82 12.88
C VAL A 62 -7.90 12.60 12.04
N VAL A 63 -7.48 13.69 11.39
CA VAL A 63 -8.40 14.57 10.69
C VAL A 63 -8.54 14.22 9.21
N MET A 64 -7.43 13.92 8.51
CA MET A 64 -7.45 13.76 7.06
C MET A 64 -7.68 12.31 6.61
N CYS A 65 -7.18 11.31 7.35
CA CYS A 65 -7.42 9.89 7.05
C CYS A 65 -8.90 9.51 6.88
N PRO A 66 -9.83 9.99 7.73
CA PRO A 66 -11.25 9.69 7.58
C PRO A 66 -11.85 10.05 6.22
N PHE A 67 -11.36 11.12 5.56
CA PHE A 67 -11.85 11.52 4.24
C PHE A 67 -11.44 10.55 3.12
N ILE A 68 -10.45 9.73 3.34
CA ILE A 68 -10.05 8.65 2.42
C ILE A 68 -10.48 7.27 2.92
N GLY A 69 -11.36 7.22 3.91
CA GLY A 69 -11.96 5.99 4.42
C GLY A 69 -11.09 5.17 5.37
N ILE A 70 -10.03 5.77 5.91
CA ILE A 70 -9.17 5.12 6.89
C ILE A 70 -9.51 5.66 8.28
N PRO A 71 -10.02 4.84 9.21
CA PRO A 71 -10.31 5.28 10.57
C PRO A 71 -9.05 5.79 11.27
N PRO A 72 -9.17 6.80 12.16
CA PRO A 72 -8.04 7.31 12.94
C PRO A 72 -7.26 6.19 13.64
N GLY A 73 -5.92 6.24 13.57
CA GLY A 73 -5.02 5.28 14.20
C GLY A 73 -4.79 3.97 13.42
N PHE A 74 -5.58 3.68 12.37
CA PHE A 74 -5.45 2.44 11.61
C PHE A 74 -4.25 2.45 10.65
N TYR A 75 -3.99 3.55 9.97
CA TYR A 75 -2.97 3.56 8.92
C TYR A 75 -1.58 3.21 9.46
N ARG A 76 -1.15 3.87 10.54
CA ARG A 76 0.12 3.57 11.19
C ARG A 76 0.19 2.14 11.72
N LEU A 77 -0.88 1.67 12.37
CA LEU A 77 -0.94 0.34 12.94
C LEU A 77 -0.86 -0.73 11.84
N HIS A 78 -1.58 -0.54 10.73
CA HIS A 78 -1.53 -1.44 9.59
C HIS A 78 -0.17 -1.38 8.89
N HIS A 79 0.22 -0.19 8.43
CA HIS A 79 1.33 -0.05 7.49
C HIS A 79 2.71 -0.20 8.16
N VAL A 80 2.95 0.53 9.27
CA VAL A 80 4.27 0.56 9.91
C VAL A 80 4.45 -0.55 10.93
N VAL A 81 3.39 -0.82 11.74
CA VAL A 81 3.50 -1.71 12.91
C VAL A 81 3.21 -3.16 12.54
N MET A 82 2.43 -3.40 11.50
CA MET A 82 2.16 -4.75 11.02
C MET A 82 2.89 -5.02 9.69
N HIS A 83 2.50 -4.36 8.59
CA HIS A 83 2.98 -4.71 7.26
C HIS A 83 4.51 -4.66 7.11
N HIS A 84 5.18 -3.57 7.54
CA HIS A 84 6.66 -3.49 7.47
C HIS A 84 7.39 -4.43 8.45
N ILE A 85 6.72 -4.90 9.49
CA ILE A 85 7.30 -5.85 10.45
C ILE A 85 7.11 -7.28 9.95
N GLU A 86 5.90 -7.62 9.51
CA GLU A 86 5.55 -8.96 9.04
C GLU A 86 5.92 -9.17 7.56
N ASN A 87 6.16 -8.08 6.82
CA ASN A 87 6.74 -8.03 5.49
C ASN A 87 6.09 -9.01 4.50
N ASN A 88 4.80 -8.87 4.29
CA ASN A 88 3.98 -9.69 3.39
C ASN A 88 3.90 -11.20 3.75
N VAL A 89 4.38 -11.62 4.93
CA VAL A 89 4.34 -13.03 5.34
C VAL A 89 2.92 -13.45 5.71
N PHE A 90 2.43 -14.53 5.10
CA PHE A 90 1.08 -15.04 5.37
C PHE A 90 0.89 -15.48 6.82
N ASN A 91 -0.29 -15.22 7.38
CA ASN A 91 -0.76 -15.35 8.75
C ASN A 91 -0.29 -14.27 9.73
N ASP A 92 0.79 -13.58 9.45
CA ASP A 92 1.30 -12.51 10.30
C ASP A 92 0.90 -11.15 9.72
N ASP A 93 1.08 -10.95 8.41
CA ASP A 93 0.59 -9.78 7.68
C ASP A 93 -0.83 -10.01 7.12
N MET A 94 -1.80 -9.22 7.58
CA MET A 94 -3.19 -9.29 7.11
C MET A 94 -3.34 -8.88 5.65
N SER A 95 -2.41 -8.07 5.14
CA SER A 95 -2.33 -7.65 3.74
C SER A 95 -1.38 -8.50 2.91
N SER A 96 -0.99 -9.68 3.38
CA SER A 96 -0.16 -10.61 2.62
C SER A 96 -0.82 -11.08 1.34
N THR A 97 -0.05 -11.03 0.25
CA THR A 97 -0.45 -11.54 -1.07
C THR A 97 -0.03 -12.99 -1.30
N GLU A 98 0.77 -13.57 -0.40
CA GLU A 98 1.33 -14.93 -0.54
C GLU A 98 0.29 -16.02 -0.80
N PRO A 99 -0.88 -16.08 -0.11
CA PRO A 99 -1.81 -17.21 -0.27
C PRO A 99 -2.61 -17.19 -1.57
N TYR A 100 -2.46 -16.13 -2.38
CA TYR A 100 -3.29 -15.91 -3.55
C TYR A 100 -2.59 -16.28 -4.86
N GLN A 101 -3.36 -16.78 -5.83
CA GLN A 101 -2.96 -16.79 -7.23
C GLN A 101 -3.07 -15.32 -7.71
N ARG A 102 -1.92 -14.66 -7.89
CA ARG A 102 -1.85 -13.21 -8.01
C ARG A 102 -2.13 -12.65 -9.40
N ASP A 103 -2.40 -13.51 -10.38
CA ASP A 103 -2.92 -13.17 -11.70
C ASP A 103 -4.42 -13.52 -11.84
N ASN A 104 -5.12 -13.74 -10.72
CA ASN A 104 -6.53 -14.11 -10.70
C ASN A 104 -7.35 -13.02 -10.02
N PHE A 105 -8.28 -12.43 -10.77
CA PHE A 105 -9.12 -11.33 -10.28
C PHE A 105 -10.05 -11.75 -9.12
N LEU A 106 -10.54 -12.99 -9.08
CA LEU A 106 -11.36 -13.47 -7.95
C LEU A 106 -10.53 -13.60 -6.67
N HIS A 107 -9.27 -13.98 -6.79
CA HIS A 107 -8.35 -13.99 -5.64
C HIS A 107 -8.07 -12.57 -5.14
N PHE A 108 -7.95 -11.58 -6.03
CA PHE A 108 -7.87 -10.18 -5.63
C PHE A 108 -9.15 -9.71 -4.92
N LEU A 109 -10.34 -10.07 -5.40
CA LEU A 109 -11.59 -9.73 -4.72
C LEU A 109 -11.68 -10.36 -3.33
N HIS A 110 -11.23 -11.62 -3.18
CA HIS A 110 -11.15 -12.26 -1.86
C HIS A 110 -10.15 -11.53 -0.93
N TYR A 111 -8.99 -11.18 -1.45
CA TYR A 111 -7.99 -10.38 -0.74
C TYR A 111 -8.56 -9.02 -0.28
N PHE A 112 -9.26 -8.32 -1.16
CA PHE A 112 -9.92 -7.04 -0.84
C PHE A 112 -11.04 -7.23 0.21
N ALA A 113 -11.86 -8.28 0.08
CA ALA A 113 -12.89 -8.57 1.09
C ALA A 113 -12.27 -8.86 2.48
N LYS A 114 -11.14 -9.56 2.52
CA LYS A 114 -10.39 -9.82 3.75
C LYS A 114 -9.86 -8.52 4.40
N TYR A 115 -9.53 -7.50 3.62
CA TYR A 115 -9.08 -6.21 4.14
C TYR A 115 -10.04 -5.60 5.17
N TRP A 116 -11.36 -5.74 4.97
CA TRP A 116 -12.35 -5.22 5.91
C TRP A 116 -12.30 -5.89 7.29
N THR A 117 -11.77 -7.10 7.38
CA THR A 117 -11.53 -7.76 8.68
C THR A 117 -10.46 -7.08 9.51
N CYS A 118 -9.62 -6.23 8.90
CA CYS A 118 -8.61 -5.43 9.59
C CYS A 118 -9.22 -4.52 10.67
N LEU A 119 -10.48 -4.09 10.50
CA LEU A 119 -11.19 -3.29 11.50
C LEU A 119 -11.25 -3.99 12.87
N ILE A 120 -11.26 -5.31 12.90
CA ILE A 120 -11.28 -6.13 14.11
C ILE A 120 -9.90 -6.73 14.39
N LEU A 121 -9.25 -7.25 13.36
CA LEU A 121 -8.02 -8.02 13.53
C LEU A 121 -6.80 -7.16 13.87
N LEU A 122 -6.72 -5.90 13.40
CA LEU A 122 -5.61 -5.02 13.74
C LEU A 122 -5.56 -4.64 15.24
N PRO A 123 -6.67 -4.24 15.89
CA PRO A 123 -6.66 -4.07 17.35
C PRO A 123 -6.25 -5.35 18.10
N ILE A 124 -6.71 -6.53 17.64
CA ILE A 124 -6.31 -7.82 18.23
C ILE A 124 -4.81 -8.07 18.04
N TYR A 125 -4.28 -7.80 16.84
CA TYR A 125 -2.83 -7.88 16.57
C TYR A 125 -2.05 -6.96 17.51
N ALA A 126 -2.46 -5.70 17.66
CA ALA A 126 -1.82 -4.76 18.56
C ALA A 126 -1.82 -5.23 20.02
N ILE A 127 -2.92 -5.84 20.49
CA ILE A 127 -3.01 -6.45 21.85
C ILE A 127 -2.02 -7.61 21.97
N LYS A 128 -1.94 -8.50 20.99
CA LYS A 128 -0.98 -9.62 20.98
C LYS A 128 0.47 -9.14 21.03
N GLN A 129 0.76 -8.01 20.37
CA GLN A 129 2.06 -7.35 20.38
C GLN A 129 2.28 -6.44 21.62
N GLN A 130 1.37 -6.49 22.62
CA GLN A 130 1.41 -5.66 23.84
C GLN A 130 1.41 -4.14 23.58
N ARG A 131 0.82 -3.70 22.46
CA ARG A 131 0.70 -2.29 22.03
C ARG A 131 -0.70 -1.76 22.36
N TYR A 132 -1.05 -1.79 23.65
CA TYR A 132 -2.43 -1.52 24.12
C TYR A 132 -2.93 -0.12 23.77
N GLU A 133 -2.08 0.91 23.85
CA GLU A 133 -2.48 2.27 23.46
C GLU A 133 -2.87 2.36 21.97
N MET A 134 -2.13 1.68 21.10
CA MET A 134 -2.47 1.63 19.67
C MET A 134 -3.76 0.87 19.42
N ALA A 135 -3.99 -0.23 20.13
CA ALA A 135 -5.24 -0.97 20.04
C ALA A 135 -6.43 -0.11 20.46
N MET A 136 -6.33 0.58 21.59
CA MET A 136 -7.40 1.49 22.08
C MET A 136 -7.63 2.66 21.11
N THR A 137 -6.56 3.26 20.58
CA THR A 137 -6.65 4.35 19.57
C THR A 137 -7.36 3.86 18.31
N ALA A 138 -7.05 2.67 17.83
CA ALA A 138 -7.70 2.09 16.66
C ALA A 138 -9.19 1.82 16.91
N VAL A 139 -9.55 1.22 18.05
CA VAL A 139 -10.97 0.96 18.41
C VAL A 139 -11.74 2.27 18.55
N ALA A 140 -11.19 3.26 19.25
CA ALA A 140 -11.82 4.57 19.41
C ALA A 140 -11.95 5.29 18.06
N GLY A 141 -10.92 5.21 17.22
CA GLY A 141 -10.90 5.78 15.88
C GLY A 141 -11.95 5.15 14.95
N ALA A 142 -12.07 3.82 14.94
CA ALA A 142 -13.11 3.14 14.18
C ALA A 142 -14.52 3.52 14.69
N SER A 143 -14.73 3.49 15.99
CA SER A 143 -16.02 3.85 16.60
C SER A 143 -16.42 5.30 16.25
N SER A 144 -15.51 6.24 16.39
CA SER A 144 -15.78 7.64 16.05
C SER A 144 -16.06 7.83 14.56
N TRP A 145 -15.33 7.15 13.69
CA TRP A 145 -15.50 7.23 12.24
C TRP A 145 -16.87 6.69 11.80
N PHE A 146 -17.27 5.51 12.30
CA PHE A 146 -18.60 4.96 12.01
C PHE A 146 -19.72 5.80 12.61
N THR A 147 -19.50 6.42 13.77
CA THR A 147 -20.47 7.35 14.36
C THR A 147 -20.63 8.59 13.46
N ILE A 148 -19.54 9.19 12.97
CA ILE A 148 -19.58 10.33 12.05
C ILE A 148 -20.33 9.96 10.77
N ILE A 149 -20.07 8.78 10.20
CA ILE A 149 -20.79 8.30 9.01
C ILE A 149 -22.29 8.12 9.33
N GLY A 150 -22.64 7.47 10.43
CA GLY A 150 -24.03 7.23 10.82
C GLY A 150 -24.82 8.53 11.03
N VAL A 151 -24.25 9.45 11.79
CA VAL A 151 -24.83 10.79 12.01
C VAL A 151 -24.92 11.56 10.69
N GLY A 152 -23.87 11.53 9.88
CA GLY A 152 -23.84 12.19 8.58
C GLY A 152 -24.87 11.62 7.60
N LEU A 153 -25.08 10.32 7.55
CA LEU A 153 -26.12 9.68 6.72
C LEU A 153 -27.53 10.05 7.18
N TYR A 154 -27.71 10.28 8.46
CA TYR A 154 -29.02 10.69 9.01
C TYR A 154 -29.33 12.16 8.68
N TYR A 155 -28.40 13.08 8.92
CA TYR A 155 -28.65 14.54 8.76
C TYR A 155 -28.26 15.09 7.40
N HIS A 156 -27.20 14.59 6.76
CA HIS A 156 -26.61 15.09 5.50
C HIS A 156 -26.25 13.96 4.54
N ARG A 157 -27.24 13.13 4.22
CA ARG A 157 -27.06 11.88 3.49
C ARG A 157 -26.22 12.01 2.22
N ILE A 158 -26.59 12.93 1.31
CA ILE A 158 -25.90 13.11 0.02
C ILE A 158 -24.46 13.55 0.25
N PHE A 159 -24.24 14.53 1.12
CA PHE A 159 -22.89 14.98 1.47
C PHE A 159 -22.03 13.80 1.97
N THR A 160 -22.53 13.05 2.94
CA THR A 160 -21.79 11.93 3.56
C THR A 160 -21.48 10.82 2.59
N ILE A 161 -22.40 10.47 1.69
CA ILE A 161 -22.14 9.46 0.66
C ILE A 161 -20.95 9.87 -0.21
N TYR A 162 -20.90 11.09 -0.70
CA TYR A 162 -19.89 11.54 -1.66
C TYR A 162 -18.59 12.04 -1.04
N THR A 163 -18.56 12.31 0.27
CA THR A 163 -17.35 12.80 0.94
C THR A 163 -16.70 11.79 1.88
N LEU A 164 -17.44 10.78 2.35
CA LEU A 164 -16.92 9.76 3.26
C LEU A 164 -17.13 8.34 2.76
N CYS A 165 -18.37 7.94 2.39
CA CYS A 165 -18.66 6.55 2.08
C CYS A 165 -18.03 6.13 0.75
N LEU A 166 -18.33 6.84 -0.33
CA LEU A 166 -17.81 6.51 -1.67
C LEU A 166 -16.29 6.70 -1.77
N PRO A 167 -15.71 7.83 -1.30
CA PRO A 167 -14.26 7.95 -1.20
C PRO A 167 -13.61 6.81 -0.39
N GLY A 168 -14.15 6.47 0.76
CA GLY A 168 -13.62 5.41 1.62
C GLY A 168 -13.59 4.06 0.94
N PHE A 169 -14.69 3.69 0.26
CA PHE A 169 -14.75 2.43 -0.49
C PHE A 169 -13.74 2.40 -1.64
N CYS A 170 -13.74 3.46 -2.47
CA CYS A 170 -12.84 3.54 -3.63
C CYS A 170 -11.37 3.63 -3.22
N CYS A 171 -11.07 4.37 -2.16
CA CYS A 171 -9.72 4.44 -1.60
C CYS A 171 -9.25 3.08 -1.08
N GLY A 172 -10.10 2.39 -0.31
CA GLY A 172 -9.80 1.05 0.16
C GLY A 172 -9.50 0.09 -0.99
N LEU A 173 -10.33 0.11 -2.04
CA LEU A 173 -10.14 -0.73 -3.23
C LEU A 173 -8.81 -0.43 -3.93
N LEU A 174 -8.52 0.85 -4.20
CA LEU A 174 -7.31 1.24 -4.92
C LEU A 174 -6.04 1.08 -4.07
N MET A 175 -6.11 1.35 -2.78
CA MET A 175 -5.00 1.12 -1.85
C MET A 175 -4.65 -0.37 -1.77
N MET A 176 -5.66 -1.23 -1.67
CA MET A 176 -5.44 -2.68 -1.62
C MET A 176 -5.02 -3.24 -2.98
N PHE A 177 -5.49 -2.67 -4.10
CA PHE A 177 -4.96 -3.02 -5.42
C PHE A 177 -3.51 -2.56 -5.60
N GLY A 178 -3.16 -1.38 -5.08
CA GLY A 178 -1.77 -0.90 -5.05
C GLY A 178 -0.84 -1.84 -4.27
N ASN A 179 -1.21 -2.18 -3.04
CA ASN A 179 -0.43 -3.14 -2.22
C ASN A 179 -0.35 -4.52 -2.89
N PHE A 180 -1.46 -5.02 -3.43
CA PHE A 180 -1.48 -6.29 -4.16
C PHE A 180 -0.55 -6.25 -5.37
N SER A 181 -0.58 -5.16 -6.15
CA SER A 181 0.27 -4.97 -7.31
C SER A 181 1.75 -4.88 -6.94
N GLN A 182 2.11 -4.16 -5.87
CA GLN A 182 3.49 -4.03 -5.39
C GLN A 182 4.07 -5.35 -4.88
N HIS A 183 3.24 -6.27 -4.40
CA HIS A 183 3.62 -7.61 -3.94
C HIS A 183 3.08 -8.73 -4.86
N ILE A 184 2.93 -8.44 -6.17
CA ILE A 184 2.35 -9.39 -7.11
C ILE A 184 3.36 -10.48 -7.53
N PHE A 185 4.65 -10.13 -7.59
CA PHE A 185 5.74 -11.03 -7.96
C PHE A 185 6.53 -11.49 -6.74
N VAL A 186 6.09 -12.56 -6.10
CA VAL A 186 6.75 -13.18 -4.95
C VAL A 186 7.46 -14.46 -5.42
N HIS A 187 8.77 -14.55 -5.18
CA HIS A 187 9.53 -15.74 -5.58
C HIS A 187 9.16 -16.95 -4.68
N PRO A 188 8.94 -18.14 -5.23
CA PRO A 188 8.55 -19.33 -4.44
C PRO A 188 9.52 -19.69 -3.32
N ASP A 189 10.81 -19.41 -3.47
CA ASP A 189 11.85 -19.72 -2.47
C ASP A 189 11.63 -19.01 -1.13
N VAL A 190 10.83 -17.92 -1.09
CA VAL A 190 10.46 -17.28 0.19
C VAL A 190 9.78 -18.25 1.15
N ALA A 191 9.19 -19.35 0.65
CA ALA A 191 8.57 -20.38 1.48
C ALA A 191 9.56 -21.01 2.47
N THR A 192 10.84 -21.08 2.12
CA THR A 192 11.92 -21.69 2.91
C THR A 192 12.94 -20.67 3.43
N MET A 193 12.95 -19.44 2.89
CA MET A 193 13.86 -18.38 3.34
C MET A 193 13.59 -17.97 4.78
N LYS A 194 14.67 -17.69 5.51
CA LYS A 194 14.56 -17.03 6.80
C LYS A 194 14.09 -15.59 6.60
N GLN A 195 13.05 -15.20 7.32
CA GLN A 195 12.59 -13.84 7.32
C GLN A 195 13.66 -12.90 7.89
N ASP A 196 14.24 -12.07 7.04
CA ASP A 196 15.19 -11.03 7.41
C ASP A 196 14.82 -9.73 6.69
N LEU A 197 14.24 -8.80 7.43
CA LEU A 197 13.72 -7.53 6.92
C LEU A 197 14.78 -6.64 6.28
N LYS A 198 16.06 -6.85 6.61
CA LYS A 198 17.18 -6.08 6.06
C LYS A 198 17.93 -6.80 4.95
N SER A 199 17.61 -8.05 4.70
CA SER A 199 18.24 -8.83 3.64
C SER A 199 17.83 -8.36 2.26
N PHE A 200 18.79 -8.13 1.38
CA PHE A 200 18.52 -7.88 -0.04
C PHE A 200 17.85 -9.09 -0.68
N GLU A 201 18.35 -10.28 -0.41
CA GLU A 201 17.81 -11.55 -0.94
C GLU A 201 16.32 -11.68 -0.61
N PHE A 202 15.96 -11.55 0.67
CA PHE A 202 14.58 -11.69 1.11
C PHE A 202 13.65 -10.63 0.49
N ASN A 203 14.05 -9.35 0.50
CA ASN A 203 13.22 -8.28 -0.04
C ASN A 203 13.12 -8.31 -1.58
N CYS A 204 14.20 -8.69 -2.30
CA CYS A 204 14.15 -8.91 -3.75
C CYS A 204 13.25 -10.08 -4.15
N ALA A 205 13.04 -11.05 -3.25
CA ALA A 205 12.15 -12.17 -3.47
C ALA A 205 10.67 -11.82 -3.20
N LEU A 206 10.37 -10.79 -2.38
CA LEU A 206 9.01 -10.42 -1.95
C LEU A 206 8.32 -9.39 -2.84
N THR A 207 9.07 -8.60 -3.58
CA THR A 207 8.55 -7.49 -4.37
C THR A 207 9.51 -7.14 -5.51
N TYR A 208 9.24 -6.08 -6.25
CA TYR A 208 9.97 -5.66 -7.43
C TYR A 208 10.25 -4.16 -7.45
N GLN A 209 11.03 -3.69 -8.42
CA GLN A 209 11.26 -2.27 -8.70
C GLN A 209 10.54 -1.84 -9.98
N SER A 210 9.90 -0.69 -9.94
CA SER A 210 9.35 0.01 -11.10
C SER A 210 10.08 1.34 -11.26
N ILE A 211 10.87 1.45 -12.33
CA ILE A 211 11.74 2.61 -12.57
C ILE A 211 11.35 3.35 -13.86
N ASN A 212 11.84 4.57 -14.02
CA ASN A 212 11.67 5.38 -15.23
C ASN A 212 10.19 5.61 -15.64
N HIS A 213 9.28 5.61 -14.70
CA HIS A 213 7.88 5.94 -14.93
C HIS A 213 7.54 7.31 -14.32
N SER A 214 6.68 8.08 -15.00
CA SER A 214 6.29 9.43 -14.57
C SER A 214 5.62 9.43 -13.20
N ASP A 215 4.89 8.37 -12.85
CA ASP A 215 4.22 8.23 -11.55
C ASP A 215 5.20 8.33 -10.38
N ASN A 216 6.44 7.88 -10.55
CA ASN A 216 7.44 8.00 -9.48
C ASN A 216 7.64 9.45 -9.03
N GLN A 217 7.49 10.44 -9.91
CA GLN A 217 7.58 11.85 -9.54
C GLN A 217 6.37 12.33 -8.72
N TYR A 218 5.20 11.75 -8.97
CA TYR A 218 3.95 12.10 -8.28
C TYR A 218 3.64 11.20 -7.09
N ALA A 219 4.28 10.04 -7.04
CA ALA A 219 4.09 8.97 -6.05
C ALA A 219 5.28 8.83 -5.09
N PHE A 220 6.07 9.89 -4.89
CA PHE A 220 7.20 9.90 -3.95
C PHE A 220 8.20 8.74 -4.18
N ASN A 221 8.49 8.40 -5.43
CA ASN A 221 9.34 7.28 -5.83
C ASN A 221 8.92 5.91 -5.27
N ASP A 222 7.63 5.71 -5.02
CA ASP A 222 7.08 4.47 -4.45
C ASP A 222 7.29 3.23 -5.33
N GLY A 223 7.59 3.42 -6.62
CA GLY A 223 8.03 2.34 -7.51
C GLY A 223 9.36 1.70 -7.11
N TYR A 224 10.21 2.38 -6.31
CA TYR A 224 11.42 1.79 -5.73
C TYR A 224 11.09 0.94 -4.48
N HIS A 225 10.14 0.03 -4.62
CA HIS A 225 9.48 -0.64 -3.51
C HIS A 225 10.40 -1.64 -2.77
N VAL A 226 11.27 -2.36 -3.46
CA VAL A 226 12.32 -3.18 -2.80
C VAL A 226 13.23 -2.30 -1.94
N THR A 227 13.67 -1.15 -2.48
CA THR A 227 14.50 -0.19 -1.75
C THR A 227 13.78 0.33 -0.50
N HIS A 228 12.48 0.60 -0.62
CA HIS A 228 11.62 1.02 0.48
C HIS A 228 11.53 -0.05 1.58
N HIS A 229 11.32 -1.32 1.22
CA HIS A 229 11.26 -2.42 2.19
C HIS A 229 12.61 -2.67 2.89
N ILE A 230 13.74 -2.60 2.17
CA ILE A 230 15.08 -2.74 2.76
C ILE A 230 15.35 -1.62 3.78
N ASN A 231 14.95 -0.40 3.48
CA ASN A 231 15.14 0.76 4.37
C ASN A 231 14.08 1.85 4.15
N SER A 232 12.95 1.71 4.81
CA SER A 232 11.83 2.65 4.74
C SER A 232 12.15 4.08 5.27
N ARG A 233 13.34 4.28 5.89
CA ARG A 233 13.80 5.59 6.37
C ARG A 233 14.56 6.39 5.31
N ILE A 234 14.87 5.82 4.14
CA ILE A 234 15.47 6.56 3.02
C ILE A 234 14.48 7.64 2.58
N HIS A 235 14.98 8.87 2.40
CA HIS A 235 14.12 9.91 1.83
C HIS A 235 13.76 9.54 0.38
N TRP A 236 12.53 9.74 0.00
CA TRP A 236 12.04 9.33 -1.32
C TRP A 236 12.87 9.90 -2.49
N THR A 237 13.44 11.11 -2.36
CA THR A 237 14.36 11.70 -3.35
C THR A 237 15.67 10.93 -3.49
N ASP A 238 16.08 10.20 -2.46
CA ASP A 238 17.37 9.51 -2.42
C ASP A 238 17.25 8.04 -2.87
N MET A 239 16.01 7.51 -3.02
CA MET A 239 15.78 6.12 -3.43
C MET A 239 16.40 5.76 -4.77
N PRO A 240 16.30 6.58 -5.84
CA PRO A 240 16.96 6.29 -7.11
C PRO A 240 18.49 6.21 -6.96
N GLY A 241 19.08 7.14 -6.21
CA GLY A 241 20.52 7.14 -5.92
C GLY A 241 20.96 5.92 -5.10
N HIS A 242 20.14 5.52 -4.12
CA HIS A 242 20.39 4.30 -3.33
C HIS A 242 20.31 3.04 -4.19
N PHE A 243 19.31 2.94 -5.07
CA PHE A 243 19.19 1.85 -6.02
C PHE A 243 20.44 1.74 -6.91
N MET A 244 20.87 2.85 -7.54
CA MET A 244 22.05 2.87 -8.39
C MET A 244 23.34 2.48 -7.67
N LYS A 245 23.53 2.93 -6.42
CA LYS A 245 24.71 2.56 -5.61
C LYS A 245 24.78 1.08 -5.25
N ASN A 246 23.65 0.37 -5.26
CA ASN A 246 23.56 -1.04 -4.87
C ASN A 246 23.16 -1.92 -6.07
N ILE A 247 23.32 -1.45 -7.29
CA ILE A 247 22.80 -2.13 -8.49
C ILE A 247 23.35 -3.56 -8.63
N ASP A 248 24.61 -3.78 -8.27
CA ASP A 248 25.24 -5.11 -8.30
C ASP A 248 24.56 -6.06 -7.30
N LYS A 249 24.21 -5.59 -6.10
CA LYS A 249 23.48 -6.40 -5.12
C LYS A 249 22.08 -6.78 -5.61
N TYR A 250 21.39 -5.85 -6.29
CA TYR A 250 20.10 -6.16 -6.90
C TYR A 250 20.24 -7.18 -8.02
N ALA A 251 21.31 -7.10 -8.83
CA ALA A 251 21.61 -8.06 -9.87
C ALA A 251 21.93 -9.46 -9.29
N GLU A 252 22.75 -9.54 -8.25
CA GLU A 252 23.10 -10.77 -7.54
C GLU A 252 21.88 -11.50 -6.94
N ASN A 253 20.87 -10.74 -6.52
CA ASN A 253 19.64 -11.25 -5.92
C ASN A 253 18.48 -11.39 -6.91
N ASN A 254 18.74 -11.36 -8.21
CA ASN A 254 17.75 -11.57 -9.27
C ASN A 254 16.45 -10.77 -9.08
N VAL A 255 16.58 -9.49 -8.69
CA VAL A 255 15.43 -8.62 -8.49
C VAL A 255 14.64 -8.46 -9.79
N VAL A 256 13.33 -8.50 -9.70
CA VAL A 256 12.45 -8.15 -10.83
C VAL A 256 12.40 -6.62 -10.97
N ILE A 257 12.66 -6.14 -12.18
CA ILE A 257 12.63 -4.70 -12.47
C ILE A 257 11.84 -4.47 -13.75
N PHE A 258 10.97 -3.46 -13.71
CA PHE A 258 10.29 -2.93 -14.90
C PHE A 258 10.69 -1.48 -15.11
N SER A 259 10.88 -1.10 -16.37
CA SER A 259 11.15 0.27 -16.79
C SER A 259 10.01 0.82 -17.63
N GLY A 260 9.49 2.00 -17.27
CA GLY A 260 8.43 2.66 -18.03
C GLY A 260 7.01 2.15 -17.74
N LEU A 261 6.80 1.31 -16.72
CA LEU A 261 5.49 0.92 -16.20
C LEU A 261 5.39 1.33 -14.73
N GLY A 262 4.26 1.89 -14.32
CA GLY A 262 3.91 2.11 -12.92
C GLY A 262 3.40 0.82 -12.25
N PHE A 263 3.34 0.79 -10.93
CA PHE A 263 2.88 -0.43 -10.23
C PHE A 263 1.40 -0.75 -10.49
N PHE A 264 0.56 0.25 -10.78
CA PHE A 264 -0.82 0.00 -11.24
C PHE A 264 -0.85 -0.62 -12.64
N ASP A 265 -0.01 -0.12 -13.57
CA ASP A 265 0.08 -0.70 -14.92
C ASP A 265 0.52 -2.15 -14.85
N ILE A 266 1.52 -2.46 -14.01
CA ILE A 266 2.00 -3.82 -13.78
C ILE A 266 0.87 -4.71 -13.25
N GLY A 267 0.16 -4.27 -12.21
CA GLY A 267 -0.97 -5.00 -11.65
C GLY A 267 -2.07 -5.28 -12.68
N ILE A 268 -2.44 -4.27 -13.48
CA ILE A 268 -3.45 -4.40 -14.54
C ILE A 268 -2.97 -5.39 -15.60
N ASN A 269 -1.73 -5.29 -16.08
CA ASN A 269 -1.20 -6.20 -17.09
C ASN A 269 -1.14 -7.66 -16.59
N VAL A 270 -0.82 -7.89 -15.32
CA VAL A 270 -0.90 -9.24 -14.72
C VAL A 270 -2.34 -9.74 -14.69
N MET A 271 -3.29 -8.93 -14.21
CA MET A 271 -4.71 -9.31 -14.13
C MET A 271 -5.36 -9.56 -15.49
N THR A 272 -4.88 -8.87 -16.53
CA THR A 272 -5.35 -9.04 -17.91
C THR A 272 -4.51 -10.00 -18.73
N GLN A 273 -3.54 -10.70 -18.10
CA GLN A 273 -2.67 -11.69 -18.75
C GLN A 273 -1.79 -11.13 -19.88
N ASN A 274 -1.48 -9.84 -19.87
CA ASN A 274 -0.67 -9.16 -20.88
C ASN A 274 0.84 -9.38 -20.61
N TRP A 275 1.27 -10.63 -20.58
CA TRP A 275 2.63 -11.03 -20.25
C TRP A 275 3.69 -10.51 -21.22
N ASP A 276 3.31 -10.34 -22.50
CA ASP A 276 4.19 -9.78 -23.53
C ASP A 276 4.60 -8.34 -23.21
N VAL A 277 3.66 -7.50 -22.77
CA VAL A 277 3.92 -6.11 -22.36
C VAL A 277 4.87 -6.10 -21.16
N LEU A 278 4.63 -6.95 -20.16
CA LEU A 278 5.50 -7.05 -18.99
C LEU A 278 6.92 -7.48 -19.38
N ALA A 279 7.07 -8.45 -20.27
CA ALA A 279 8.36 -8.93 -20.73
C ALA A 279 9.12 -7.88 -21.57
N ASP A 280 8.41 -7.08 -22.36
CA ASP A 280 9.02 -5.99 -23.17
C ASP A 280 9.56 -4.84 -22.28
N HIS A 281 9.00 -4.66 -21.09
CA HIS A 281 9.42 -3.66 -20.10
C HIS A 281 10.35 -4.20 -19.01
N TYR A 282 10.66 -5.50 -19.05
CA TYR A 282 11.55 -6.13 -18.08
C TYR A 282 13.00 -5.71 -18.25
N VAL A 283 13.68 -5.37 -17.15
CA VAL A 283 15.08 -4.92 -17.15
C VAL A 283 15.99 -6.05 -16.65
N HIS A 284 16.92 -6.49 -17.49
CA HIS A 284 17.91 -7.48 -17.13
C HIS A 284 19.12 -6.81 -16.45
N LEU A 285 19.34 -7.06 -15.17
CA LEU A 285 20.57 -6.68 -14.47
C LEU A 285 21.62 -7.77 -14.45
N GLY A 286 21.20 -9.02 -14.58
CA GLY A 286 22.10 -10.19 -14.54
C GLY A 286 23.02 -10.29 -15.76
N LYS A 287 24.11 -11.07 -15.64
CA LYS A 287 25.07 -11.33 -16.72
C LYS A 287 24.45 -12.07 -17.90
N THR A 288 23.46 -12.92 -17.65
CA THR A 288 22.75 -13.70 -18.66
C THR A 288 21.42 -13.01 -19.00
N LYS A 289 21.25 -12.65 -20.27
CA LYS A 289 19.96 -12.16 -20.75
C LYS A 289 19.02 -13.32 -20.94
N MET A 290 17.87 -13.26 -20.29
CA MET A 290 16.74 -14.16 -20.54
C MET A 290 16.05 -13.80 -21.86
N THR A 291 15.60 -14.80 -22.59
CA THR A 291 14.68 -14.60 -23.72
C THR A 291 13.32 -14.12 -23.20
N LYS A 292 12.51 -13.52 -24.07
CA LYS A 292 11.15 -13.07 -23.72
C LYS A 292 10.29 -14.23 -23.13
N ALA A 293 10.42 -15.43 -23.69
CA ALA A 293 9.71 -16.62 -23.20
C ALA A 293 10.15 -17.03 -21.77
N GLU A 294 11.46 -16.93 -21.46
CA GLU A 294 11.99 -17.21 -20.13
C GLU A 294 11.54 -16.16 -19.12
N VAL A 295 11.52 -14.88 -19.49
CA VAL A 295 10.96 -13.81 -18.64
C VAL A 295 9.49 -14.08 -18.32
N ILE A 296 8.68 -14.40 -19.32
CA ILE A 296 7.26 -14.70 -19.10
C ILE A 296 7.09 -15.92 -18.17
N LYS A 297 7.91 -16.97 -18.37
CA LYS A 297 7.89 -18.15 -17.51
C LYS A 297 8.22 -17.80 -16.06
N GLU A 298 9.25 -16.98 -15.84
CA GLU A 298 9.67 -16.52 -14.52
C GLU A 298 8.58 -15.66 -13.85
N LEU A 299 8.00 -14.71 -14.56
CA LEU A 299 6.93 -13.88 -14.03
C LEU A 299 5.68 -14.71 -13.65
N LYS A 300 5.31 -15.69 -14.48
CA LYS A 300 4.20 -16.62 -14.19
C LYS A 300 4.47 -17.50 -12.97
N LEU A 301 5.72 -17.90 -12.75
CA LEU A 301 6.10 -18.63 -11.55
C LEU A 301 5.90 -17.77 -10.30
N ARG A 302 6.27 -16.49 -10.36
CA ARG A 302 6.19 -15.55 -9.24
C ARG A 302 4.80 -15.10 -8.86
N VAL A 303 3.76 -15.39 -9.63
CA VAL A 303 2.35 -15.07 -9.27
C VAL A 303 1.61 -16.24 -8.61
N THR A 304 2.27 -17.40 -8.46
CA THR A 304 1.66 -18.60 -7.84
C THR A 304 1.54 -18.46 -6.32
N PRO A 305 0.56 -19.11 -5.68
CA PRO A 305 0.44 -19.12 -4.23
C PRO A 305 1.70 -19.63 -3.52
N ILE A 306 2.04 -19.04 -2.40
CA ILE A 306 3.16 -19.43 -1.55
C ILE A 306 2.63 -20.20 -0.34
N HIS A 307 3.18 -21.38 -0.10
CA HIS A 307 2.87 -22.22 1.04
C HIS A 307 4.11 -22.36 1.92
N ARG A 308 4.18 -21.60 3.01
CA ARG A 308 5.30 -21.68 3.96
C ARG A 308 5.21 -22.97 4.78
N THR A 309 6.31 -23.71 4.83
CA THR A 309 6.44 -24.94 5.62
C THR A 309 6.81 -24.68 7.08
N ASN A 310 7.45 -23.56 7.36
CA ASN A 310 7.92 -23.19 8.70
C ASN A 310 7.29 -21.86 9.16
N ARG A 311 6.55 -21.87 10.26
CA ARG A 311 6.18 -20.65 10.97
C ARG A 311 7.40 -20.11 11.72
N VAL A 312 7.96 -19.01 11.25
CA VAL A 312 8.88 -18.22 12.07
C VAL A 312 8.02 -17.23 12.84
N THR A 313 7.70 -17.59 14.07
CA THR A 313 7.04 -16.63 15.00
C THR A 313 8.07 -15.58 15.40
N ASN A 314 8.00 -14.41 14.77
CA ASN A 314 8.75 -13.25 15.22
C ASN A 314 8.08 -12.68 16.46
N VAL A 315 8.51 -13.14 17.63
CA VAL A 315 8.27 -12.40 18.88
C VAL A 315 9.21 -11.21 18.84
N ILE A 316 8.70 -10.05 18.43
CA ILE A 316 9.48 -8.81 18.42
C ILE A 316 9.69 -8.42 19.87
N LYS A 317 10.96 -8.54 20.32
CA LYS A 317 11.37 -7.92 21.57
C LYS A 317 11.16 -6.41 21.45
N LYS A 318 10.50 -5.85 22.47
CA LYS A 318 10.37 -4.40 22.67
C LYS A 318 11.77 -3.79 22.65
N ASP A 319 12.03 -2.87 21.72
CA ASP A 319 12.98 -1.77 21.84
C ASP A 319 12.21 -0.46 21.79
#